data_26674412d7d20a5aa49837920213fe2e
#
_entry.id   26674412d7d20a5aa49837920213fe2e
#
_cell.length_a   1.000
_cell.length_b   1.000
_cell.length_c   1.000
_cell.angle_alpha   90.00
_cell.angle_beta   90.00
_cell.angle_gamma   90.00
#
_symmetry.space_group_name_H-M   'P 1'
#
loop_
_entity.id
_entity.type
_entity.pdbx_description
1 polymer ?
#
loop_
_entity_poly.entity_id
_entity_poly.type
_entity_poly.pdbx_seq_one_letter_code
_entity_poly.pdbx_strand_id
1 'polypeptide(L)'
;MKIYAIGDLHLSGKPPSKPMEIFGEHWTDHAAKVAANWHQLIRSDDTVIICGDTSWAMDLQDALTDLNWIAALPGRKIILRGNHDYWWASLKKMQTATENNFSFLQNNFFTCGTTAICGSRGWLLLHLTILTRTMPLSTAVKDCAWRLH
;
A
#
# COMPACT_ATOMS: atom_id res chain seq x y z
N MET A 1 9.02 15.67 -7.02
CA MET A 1 8.56 14.59 -6.11
C MET A 1 7.27 15.01 -5.45
N LYS A 2 6.19 14.26 -5.65
CA LYS A 2 4.89 14.39 -4.96
C LYS A 2 4.58 13.09 -4.22
N ILE A 3 3.66 13.15 -3.27
CA ILE A 3 3.17 11.98 -2.55
C ILE A 3 1.69 11.83 -2.87
N TYR A 4 1.30 10.64 -3.31
CA TYR A 4 -0.07 10.26 -3.63
C TYR A 4 -0.50 9.12 -2.72
N ALA A 5 -1.79 8.93 -2.53
CA ALA A 5 -2.35 7.81 -1.80
C ALA A 5 -3.51 7.19 -2.58
N ILE A 6 -3.59 5.87 -2.57
CA ILE A 6 -4.69 5.09 -3.14
C ILE A 6 -4.92 3.86 -2.26
N GLY A 7 -6.15 3.41 -2.13
CA GLY A 7 -6.49 2.17 -1.44
C GLY A 7 -7.43 1.32 -2.27
N ASP A 8 -7.76 0.14 -1.78
CA ASP A 8 -8.81 -0.70 -2.32
C ASP A 8 -8.63 -1.04 -3.81
N LEU A 9 -7.43 -1.42 -4.20
CA LEU A 9 -7.15 -1.83 -5.58
C LEU A 9 -7.85 -3.15 -5.93
N HIS A 10 -7.98 -4.05 -4.95
CA HIS A 10 -8.70 -5.31 -5.08
C HIS A 10 -8.37 -6.08 -6.36
N LEU A 11 -7.09 -6.12 -6.71
CA LEU A 11 -6.61 -6.91 -7.84
C LEU A 11 -6.82 -8.41 -7.57
N SER A 12 -6.97 -9.21 -8.59
CA SER A 12 -7.33 -10.61 -8.43
C SER A 12 -6.65 -11.57 -9.41
N GLY A 13 -5.46 -11.20 -9.85
CA GLY A 13 -4.67 -12.00 -10.76
C GLY A 13 -5.05 -11.83 -12.23
N LYS A 14 -4.43 -12.64 -13.09
CA LYS A 14 -4.68 -12.63 -14.53
C LYS A 14 -4.71 -14.08 -15.08
N PRO A 15 -5.89 -14.62 -15.49
CA PRO A 15 -7.21 -13.97 -15.47
C PRO A 15 -7.71 -13.70 -14.06
N PRO A 16 -8.65 -12.75 -13.88
CA PRO A 16 -9.17 -12.42 -12.54
C PRO A 16 -9.85 -13.62 -11.89
N SER A 17 -9.39 -13.99 -10.67
CA SER A 17 -10.02 -15.03 -9.86
C SER A 17 -11.30 -14.54 -9.16
N LYS A 18 -11.37 -13.22 -8.91
CA LYS A 18 -12.52 -12.55 -8.29
C LYS A 18 -12.76 -11.22 -9.01
N PRO A 19 -13.53 -11.23 -10.12
CA PRO A 19 -13.80 -10.01 -10.87
C PRO A 19 -14.62 -9.02 -10.04
N MET A 20 -14.16 -7.78 -9.98
CA MET A 20 -14.79 -6.73 -9.16
C MET A 20 -16.11 -6.23 -9.77
N GLU A 21 -16.37 -6.48 -11.03
CA GLU A 21 -17.60 -6.11 -11.73
C GLU A 21 -18.87 -6.66 -11.06
N ILE A 22 -18.76 -7.76 -10.30
CA ILE A 22 -19.86 -8.31 -9.51
C ILE A 22 -20.39 -7.34 -8.45
N PHE A 23 -19.60 -6.33 -8.07
CA PHE A 23 -19.97 -5.29 -7.11
C PHE A 23 -20.52 -4.01 -7.77
N GLY A 24 -20.68 -4.01 -9.08
CA GLY A 24 -21.29 -2.92 -9.84
C GLY A 24 -20.48 -2.46 -11.05
N GLU A 25 -21.16 -1.82 -12.00
CA GLU A 25 -20.59 -1.38 -13.28
C GLU A 25 -19.41 -0.40 -13.14
N HIS A 26 -19.34 0.36 -12.06
CA HIS A 26 -18.23 1.29 -11.81
C HIS A 26 -16.87 0.58 -11.66
N TRP A 27 -16.88 -0.73 -11.32
CA TRP A 27 -15.69 -1.57 -11.23
C TRP A 27 -15.25 -2.15 -12.58
N THR A 28 -16.05 -2.00 -13.63
CA THR A 28 -15.70 -2.50 -14.96
C THR A 28 -14.34 -1.97 -15.39
N ASP A 29 -13.44 -2.86 -15.75
CA ASP A 29 -12.05 -2.54 -16.15
C ASP A 29 -11.30 -1.65 -15.16
N HIS A 30 -11.59 -1.76 -13.84
CA HIS A 30 -11.01 -0.88 -12.83
C HIS A 30 -9.48 -0.88 -12.84
N ALA A 31 -8.84 -2.03 -13.00
CA ALA A 31 -7.39 -2.13 -13.07
C ALA A 31 -6.83 -1.33 -14.27
N ALA A 32 -7.45 -1.42 -15.45
CA ALA A 32 -7.04 -0.64 -16.60
C ALA A 32 -7.24 0.87 -16.40
N LYS A 33 -8.34 1.28 -15.76
CA LYS A 33 -8.61 2.67 -15.40
C LYS A 33 -7.58 3.20 -14.40
N VAL A 34 -7.23 2.40 -13.39
CA VAL A 34 -6.18 2.73 -12.42
C VAL A 34 -4.84 2.92 -13.12
N ALA A 35 -4.43 1.98 -14.00
CA ALA A 35 -3.18 2.08 -14.73
C ALA A 35 -3.12 3.33 -15.62
N ALA A 36 -4.19 3.63 -16.36
CA ALA A 36 -4.26 4.80 -17.24
C ALA A 36 -4.09 6.11 -16.45
N ASN A 37 -4.83 6.27 -15.34
CA ASN A 37 -4.72 7.43 -14.47
C ASN A 37 -3.34 7.51 -13.78
N TRP A 38 -2.79 6.36 -13.38
CA TRP A 38 -1.47 6.28 -12.76
C TRP A 38 -0.39 6.80 -13.71
N HIS A 39 -0.36 6.33 -14.96
CA HIS A 39 0.59 6.79 -15.98
C HIS A 39 0.42 8.27 -16.32
N GLN A 40 -0.79 8.80 -16.23
CA GLN A 40 -1.06 10.23 -16.47
C GLN A 40 -0.56 11.12 -15.33
N LEU A 41 -0.69 10.68 -14.08
CA LEU A 41 -0.50 11.51 -12.89
C LEU A 41 0.87 11.33 -12.23
N ILE A 42 1.41 10.11 -12.21
CA ILE A 42 2.58 9.72 -11.43
C ILE A 42 3.83 9.72 -12.29
N ARG A 43 4.87 10.36 -11.78
CA ARG A 43 6.22 10.38 -12.36
C ARG A 43 7.13 9.39 -11.63
N SER A 44 8.28 9.08 -12.23
CA SER A 44 9.25 8.15 -11.67
C SER A 44 9.83 8.59 -10.31
N ASP A 45 9.89 9.90 -10.04
CA ASP A 45 10.39 10.49 -8.80
C ASP A 45 9.29 10.70 -7.72
N ASP A 46 8.04 10.39 -8.03
CA ASP A 46 6.93 10.49 -7.08
C ASP A 46 6.83 9.25 -6.19
N THR A 47 6.12 9.39 -5.07
CA THR A 47 5.82 8.28 -4.15
C THR A 47 4.33 8.03 -4.09
N VAL A 48 3.93 6.77 -4.18
CA VAL A 48 2.53 6.34 -4.02
C VAL A 48 2.41 5.44 -2.80
N ILE A 49 1.50 5.82 -1.90
CA ILE A 49 1.13 5.05 -0.72
C ILE A 49 -0.10 4.23 -1.09
N ILE A 50 0.03 2.90 -1.06
CA ILE A 50 -1.10 1.97 -1.25
C ILE A 50 -1.62 1.60 0.14
N CYS A 51 -2.82 2.08 0.46
CA CYS A 51 -3.39 2.07 1.80
C CYS A 51 -4.04 0.73 2.20
N GLY A 52 -3.71 -0.35 1.51
CA GLY A 52 -4.21 -1.70 1.77
C GLY A 52 -5.28 -2.14 0.78
N ASP A 53 -5.75 -3.36 1.00
CA ASP A 53 -6.69 -4.09 0.14
C ASP A 53 -6.21 -4.12 -1.31
N THR A 54 -4.94 -4.53 -1.45
CA THR A 54 -4.19 -4.48 -2.70
C THR A 54 -4.61 -5.62 -3.63
N SER A 55 -4.72 -6.84 -3.09
CA SER A 55 -5.02 -8.05 -3.85
C SER A 55 -5.92 -9.00 -3.08
N TRP A 56 -6.81 -9.69 -3.78
CA TRP A 56 -7.64 -10.79 -3.26
C TRP A 56 -6.89 -12.11 -3.10
N ALA A 57 -5.62 -12.19 -3.41
CA ALA A 57 -4.82 -13.40 -3.26
C ALA A 57 -4.83 -13.88 -1.80
N MET A 58 -4.85 -15.20 -1.63
CA MET A 58 -4.86 -15.82 -0.30
C MET A 58 -3.45 -16.05 0.23
N ASP A 59 -2.46 -16.11 -0.62
CA ASP A 59 -1.06 -16.27 -0.27
C ASP A 59 -0.14 -15.36 -1.11
N LEU A 60 1.12 -15.25 -0.66
CA LEU A 60 2.09 -14.35 -1.28
C LEU A 60 2.44 -14.75 -2.72
N GLN A 61 2.46 -16.05 -3.03
CA GLN A 61 2.84 -16.52 -4.37
C GLN A 61 1.79 -16.10 -5.40
N ASP A 62 0.52 -16.25 -5.06
CA ASP A 62 -0.59 -15.82 -5.91
C ASP A 62 -0.63 -14.30 -6.06
N ALA A 63 -0.32 -13.56 -4.98
CA ALA A 63 -0.27 -12.11 -4.99
C ALA A 63 0.82 -11.54 -5.91
N LEU A 64 1.87 -12.30 -6.24
CA LEU A 64 2.97 -11.82 -7.06
C LEU A 64 2.53 -11.36 -8.45
N THR A 65 1.48 -11.94 -9.01
CA THR A 65 0.91 -11.48 -10.29
C THR A 65 0.46 -10.01 -10.20
N ASP A 66 -0.29 -9.69 -9.15
CA ASP A 66 -0.81 -8.34 -8.91
C ASP A 66 0.29 -7.38 -8.47
N LEU A 67 1.18 -7.83 -7.60
CA LEU A 67 2.31 -7.03 -7.14
C LEU A 67 3.26 -6.69 -8.31
N ASN A 68 3.58 -7.62 -9.18
CA ASN A 68 4.41 -7.35 -10.35
C ASN A 68 3.74 -6.37 -11.32
N TRP A 69 2.41 -6.46 -11.46
CA TRP A 69 1.66 -5.47 -12.23
C TRP A 69 1.80 -4.07 -11.63
N ILE A 70 1.67 -3.91 -10.31
CA ILE A 70 1.89 -2.63 -9.63
C ILE A 70 3.35 -2.19 -9.74
N ALA A 71 4.30 -3.10 -9.62
CA ALA A 71 5.74 -2.79 -9.71
C ALA A 71 6.11 -2.14 -11.05
N ALA A 72 5.45 -2.56 -12.14
CA ALA A 72 5.66 -2.01 -13.47
C ALA A 72 5.15 -0.56 -13.64
N LEU A 73 4.27 -0.08 -12.77
CA LEU A 73 3.80 1.31 -12.80
C LEU A 73 4.89 2.28 -12.31
N PRO A 74 4.90 3.56 -12.76
CA PRO A 74 5.92 4.51 -12.34
C PRO A 74 5.84 4.91 -10.87
N GLY A 75 6.93 5.45 -10.33
CA GLY A 75 7.04 5.97 -8.98
C GLY A 75 7.43 4.92 -7.93
N ARG A 76 7.86 5.39 -6.76
CA ARG A 76 8.14 4.55 -5.58
C ARG A 76 6.83 4.14 -4.93
N LYS A 77 6.69 2.86 -4.57
CA LYS A 77 5.50 2.34 -3.92
C LYS A 77 5.78 2.00 -2.46
N ILE A 78 4.90 2.47 -1.58
CA ILE A 78 4.85 2.12 -0.16
C ILE A 78 3.52 1.44 0.08
N ILE A 79 3.53 0.18 0.54
CA ILE A 79 2.30 -0.60 0.75
C ILE A 79 2.05 -0.79 2.24
N LEU A 80 0.81 -0.50 2.68
CA LEU A 80 0.26 -0.89 3.97
C LEU A 80 -0.60 -2.15 3.80
N ARG A 81 -0.72 -2.92 4.87
CA ARG A 81 -1.63 -4.05 4.90
C ARG A 81 -3.07 -3.61 5.13
N GLY A 82 -3.98 -3.98 4.23
CA GLY A 82 -5.43 -3.91 4.41
C GLY A 82 -6.02 -5.14 5.11
N ASN A 83 -7.33 -5.13 5.37
CA ASN A 83 -7.99 -6.25 6.04
C ASN A 83 -8.21 -7.45 5.10
N HIS A 84 -8.24 -7.25 3.80
CA HIS A 84 -8.34 -8.29 2.78
C HIS A 84 -6.99 -8.73 2.20
N ASP A 85 -5.87 -8.15 2.63
CA ASP A 85 -4.54 -8.62 2.21
C ASP A 85 -4.14 -9.88 2.98
N TYR A 86 -4.80 -11.00 2.70
CA TYR A 86 -4.54 -12.31 3.32
C TYR A 86 -3.17 -12.86 2.94
N TRP A 87 -2.66 -12.48 1.77
CA TRP A 87 -1.34 -12.82 1.23
C TRP A 87 -0.18 -12.25 2.05
N TRP A 88 -0.44 -11.28 2.93
CA TRP A 88 0.60 -10.58 3.69
C TRP A 88 1.41 -11.53 4.57
N ALA A 89 2.70 -11.58 4.32
CA ALA A 89 3.66 -12.43 5.02
C ALA A 89 4.63 -11.59 5.89
N SER A 90 5.72 -12.20 6.35
CA SER A 90 6.78 -11.43 7.02
C SER A 90 7.43 -10.44 6.05
N LEU A 91 7.87 -9.28 6.56
CA LEU A 91 8.51 -8.24 5.74
C LEU A 91 9.66 -8.79 4.90
N LYS A 92 10.51 -9.64 5.49
CA LYS A 92 11.63 -10.27 4.78
C LYS A 92 11.17 -11.14 3.60
N LYS A 93 10.13 -11.96 3.80
CA LYS A 93 9.59 -12.81 2.71
C LYS A 93 9.03 -11.96 1.58
N MET A 94 8.26 -10.92 1.91
CA MET A 94 7.67 -10.03 0.91
C MET A 94 8.74 -9.25 0.14
N GLN A 95 9.73 -8.69 0.83
CA GLN A 95 10.85 -7.99 0.21
C GLN A 95 11.62 -8.88 -0.76
N THR A 96 11.93 -10.11 -0.35
CA THR A 96 12.63 -11.08 -1.20
C THR A 96 11.76 -11.45 -2.42
N ALA A 97 10.49 -11.78 -2.21
CA ALA A 97 9.61 -12.23 -3.27
C ALA A 97 9.30 -11.14 -4.31
N THR A 98 9.33 -9.88 -3.90
CA THR A 98 9.10 -8.71 -4.78
C THR A 98 10.41 -8.04 -5.22
N GLU A 99 11.56 -8.69 -5.04
CA GLU A 99 12.88 -8.17 -5.46
C GLU A 99 13.15 -6.73 -4.94
N ASN A 100 12.64 -6.42 -3.74
CA ASN A 100 12.70 -5.08 -3.12
C ASN A 100 12.04 -3.95 -3.96
N ASN A 101 11.13 -4.26 -4.88
CA ASN A 101 10.40 -3.26 -5.66
C ASN A 101 9.43 -2.41 -4.82
N PHE A 102 9.16 -2.83 -3.58
CA PHE A 102 8.23 -2.16 -2.65
C PHE A 102 8.87 -1.83 -1.31
N SER A 103 8.37 -0.77 -0.69
CA SER A 103 8.56 -0.49 0.73
C SER A 103 7.30 -0.92 1.47
N PHE A 104 7.40 -1.89 2.39
CA PHE A 104 6.25 -2.34 3.19
C PHE A 104 6.20 -1.60 4.52
N LEU A 105 5.07 -0.94 4.77
CA LEU A 105 4.86 -0.12 5.97
C LEU A 105 4.10 -0.92 7.02
N GLN A 106 4.82 -1.36 8.05
CA GLN A 106 4.29 -2.17 9.17
C GLN A 106 5.07 -1.86 10.44
N ASN A 107 4.56 -0.95 11.26
CA ASN A 107 5.20 -0.49 12.49
C ASN A 107 6.62 0.09 12.27
N ASN A 108 6.82 0.69 11.13
CA ASN A 108 8.06 1.35 10.70
C ASN A 108 7.74 2.69 10.04
N PHE A 109 8.75 3.33 9.46
CA PHE A 109 8.56 4.57 8.70
C PHE A 109 9.46 4.61 7.48
N PHE A 110 9.07 5.46 6.52
CA PHE A 110 9.89 5.82 5.37
C PHE A 110 9.94 7.33 5.23
N THR A 111 11.07 7.86 4.74
CA THR A 111 11.23 9.29 4.46
C THR A 111 11.02 9.59 2.98
N CYS A 112 10.31 10.69 2.72
CA CYS A 112 10.13 11.27 1.39
C CYS A 112 10.49 12.76 1.50
N GLY A 113 11.72 13.13 1.13
CA GLY A 113 12.23 14.47 1.36
C GLY A 113 12.23 14.80 2.86
N THR A 114 11.51 15.85 3.25
CA THR A 114 11.35 16.28 4.65
C THR A 114 10.16 15.64 5.37
N THR A 115 9.40 14.77 4.70
CA THR A 115 8.19 14.12 5.24
C THR A 115 8.51 12.71 5.71
N ALA A 116 8.10 12.34 6.92
CA ALA A 116 8.09 10.96 7.40
C ALA A 116 6.71 10.35 7.20
N ILE A 117 6.66 9.19 6.56
CA ILE A 117 5.46 8.39 6.36
C ILE A 117 5.51 7.24 7.34
N CYS A 118 4.63 7.25 8.32
CA CYS A 118 4.50 6.21 9.35
C CYS A 118 3.18 5.46 9.13
N GLY A 119 3.15 4.18 9.48
CA GLY A 119 1.91 3.44 9.36
C GLY A 119 1.94 2.08 10.03
N SER A 120 0.76 1.66 10.39
CA SER A 120 0.45 0.35 10.94
C SER A 120 -0.92 -0.09 10.45
N ARG A 121 -1.21 -1.37 10.62
CA ARG A 121 -2.51 -1.97 10.41
C ARG A 121 -3.54 -1.35 11.37
N GLY A 122 -4.56 -0.62 10.86
CA GLY A 122 -5.44 0.24 11.66
C GLY A 122 -6.86 -0.25 11.93
N TRP A 123 -7.34 -1.34 11.32
CA TRP A 123 -8.75 -1.73 11.40
C TRP A 123 -9.19 -2.44 12.71
N LEU A 124 -8.26 -2.66 13.63
CA LEU A 124 -8.56 -3.23 14.96
C LEU A 124 -8.37 -2.22 16.10
N LEU A 125 -8.37 -0.93 15.82
CA LEU A 125 -8.25 0.10 16.86
C LEU A 125 -9.58 0.26 17.61
N LEU A 126 -9.62 -0.22 18.85
CA LEU A 126 -10.73 0.00 19.77
C LEU A 126 -10.74 1.42 20.37
N HIS A 127 -9.63 2.16 20.29
CA HIS A 127 -9.51 3.56 20.76
C HIS A 127 -8.45 4.30 19.94
N LEU A 128 -8.87 5.35 19.25
CA LEU A 128 -7.98 6.33 18.63
C LEU A 128 -8.08 7.66 19.38
N THR A 129 -7.06 8.01 20.13
CA THR A 129 -6.88 9.38 20.60
C THR A 129 -6.08 10.14 19.55
N ILE A 130 -6.73 11.02 18.81
CA ILE A 130 -6.05 11.90 17.85
C ILE A 130 -5.32 12.98 18.65
N LEU A 131 -4.01 12.90 18.72
CA LEU A 131 -3.18 13.98 19.24
C LEU A 131 -2.76 14.86 18.05
N THR A 132 -3.51 15.94 17.84
CA THR A 132 -3.10 17.04 16.96
C THR A 132 -2.08 17.91 17.69
N ARG A 133 -0.81 17.63 17.56
CA ARG A 133 0.28 18.50 17.99
C ARG A 133 1.33 18.55 16.90
N THR A 134 1.68 19.74 16.46
CA THR A 134 2.86 19.99 15.62
C THR A 134 4.11 19.60 16.42
N MET A 135 4.64 18.41 16.18
CA MET A 135 5.86 17.92 16.80
C MET A 135 7.03 18.00 15.82
N PRO A 136 8.26 18.29 16.28
CA PRO A 136 9.45 18.16 15.44
C PRO A 136 9.58 16.70 14.95
N LEU A 137 10.08 16.53 13.73
CA LEU A 137 10.17 15.25 13.00
C LEU A 137 10.83 14.13 13.83
N SER A 138 11.86 14.47 14.62
CA SER A 138 12.57 13.53 15.50
C SER A 138 11.69 12.94 16.62
N THR A 139 10.68 13.68 17.09
CA THR A 139 9.77 13.24 18.15
C THR A 139 8.61 12.44 17.58
N ALA A 140 8.08 12.83 16.40
CA ALA A 140 7.01 12.11 15.72
C ALA A 140 7.43 10.67 15.36
N VAL A 141 8.67 10.47 14.93
CA VAL A 141 9.22 9.15 14.60
C VAL A 141 9.31 8.25 15.84
N LYS A 142 9.72 8.80 16.99
CA LYS A 142 9.79 8.03 18.24
C LYS A 142 8.41 7.62 18.74
N ASP A 143 7.42 8.51 18.68
CA ASP A 143 6.05 8.21 19.11
C ASP A 143 5.34 7.19 18.22
N CYS A 144 5.60 7.16 16.90
CA CYS A 144 5.10 6.11 16.01
C CYS A 144 5.67 4.72 16.38
N ALA A 145 6.92 4.65 16.82
CA ALA A 145 7.58 3.37 17.16
C ALA A 145 7.14 2.79 18.52
N TRP A 146 6.75 3.63 19.50
CA TRP A 146 6.50 3.22 20.89
C TRP A 146 5.04 2.94 21.25
N ARG A 147 4.07 3.34 20.45
CA ARG A 147 2.63 3.15 20.76
C ARG A 147 2.02 1.87 20.20
N LEU A 148 2.81 0.99 19.64
CA LEU A 148 2.36 -0.23 18.97
C LEU A 148 2.75 -1.53 19.72
N HIS A 149 3.07 -1.41 21.01
CA HIS A 149 3.26 -2.55 21.92
C HIS A 149 2.06 -2.75 22.83
#